data_770bf4f8e0a7bb7e57df47f02c7d310e
#
_entry.id   770bf4f8e0a7bb7e57df47f02c7d310e
#
_cell.length_a   1.000
_cell.length_b   1.000
_cell.length_c   1.000
_cell.angle_alpha   90.00
_cell.angle_beta   90.00
_cell.angle_gamma   90.00
#
_symmetry.space_group_name_H-M   'P 1'
#
loop_
_entity.id
_entity.type
_entity.pdbx_description
1 polymer ?
#
loop_
_entity_poly.entity_id
_entity_poly.type
_entity_poly.pdbx_seq_one_letter_code
_entity_poly.pdbx_strand_id
1 'polypeptide(L)'
;LRERIDAVTRICGLTPVLEKPIYKLSKGYRQRCGMAQALLHEPDVLILDEPTSGLDPNQIRDVRNAIRELGKSRTVLLSTHILQEVEAVADRVIFIHTGKIVFDGTPGEMRARGESLDEVFHQLTSA
;
A
#
# COMPACT_ATOMS: atom_id res chain seq x y z
N LEU A 1 -22.15 8.42 11.09
CA LEU A 1 -21.77 7.11 10.53
C LEU A 1 -21.99 7.03 9.01
N ARG A 2 -23.16 7.41 8.50
CA ARG A 2 -23.45 7.35 7.06
C ARG A 2 -22.47 8.18 6.23
N GLU A 3 -22.18 9.41 6.63
CA GLU A 3 -21.21 10.29 5.97
C GLU A 3 -19.80 9.67 5.94
N ARG A 4 -19.41 8.95 7.00
CA ARG A 4 -18.12 8.23 7.04
C ARG A 4 -18.09 7.08 6.05
N ILE A 5 -19.15 6.30 5.98
CA ILE A 5 -19.27 5.21 5.02
C ILE A 5 -19.17 5.76 3.59
N ASP A 6 -19.86 6.85 3.29
CA ASP A 6 -19.81 7.49 1.97
C ASP A 6 -18.41 8.00 1.64
N ALA A 7 -17.71 8.59 2.62
CA ALA A 7 -16.35 9.09 2.45
C ALA A 7 -15.34 7.95 2.17
N VAL A 8 -15.34 6.89 2.97
CA VAL A 8 -14.41 5.76 2.77
C VAL A 8 -14.73 4.96 1.52
N THR A 9 -16.00 4.87 1.15
CA THR A 9 -16.46 4.25 -0.09
C THR A 9 -15.88 4.96 -1.31
N ARG A 10 -15.90 6.29 -1.32
CA ARG A 10 -15.31 7.08 -2.41
C ARG A 10 -13.79 6.95 -2.46
N ILE A 11 -13.12 7.10 -1.32
CA ILE A 11 -11.65 7.01 -1.22
C ILE A 11 -11.16 5.64 -1.70
N CYS A 12 -11.83 4.57 -1.33
CA CYS A 12 -11.44 3.21 -1.69
C CYS A 12 -12.03 2.74 -3.04
N GLY A 13 -12.78 3.59 -3.75
CA GLY A 13 -13.33 3.27 -5.07
C GLY A 13 -14.35 2.12 -5.04
N LEU A 14 -15.18 2.06 -4.02
CA LEU A 14 -16.15 0.97 -3.81
C LEU A 14 -17.55 1.27 -4.34
N THR A 15 -17.81 2.48 -4.80
CA THR A 15 -19.14 2.90 -5.28
C THR A 15 -19.77 1.91 -6.28
N PRO A 16 -19.05 1.36 -7.28
CA PRO A 16 -19.65 0.44 -8.26
C PRO A 16 -20.11 -0.90 -7.68
N VAL A 17 -19.68 -1.26 -6.48
CA VAL A 17 -19.91 -2.59 -5.89
C VAL A 17 -20.64 -2.57 -4.54
N LEU A 18 -21.15 -1.42 -4.12
CA LEU A 18 -21.82 -1.25 -2.82
C LEU A 18 -22.97 -2.22 -2.56
N GLU A 19 -23.72 -2.56 -3.60
CA GLU A 19 -24.88 -3.44 -3.49
C GLU A 19 -24.54 -4.93 -3.68
N LYS A 20 -23.26 -5.23 -3.95
CA LYS A 20 -22.83 -6.62 -4.13
C LYS A 20 -22.36 -7.20 -2.80
N PRO A 21 -22.72 -8.44 -2.48
CA PRO A 21 -22.17 -9.13 -1.32
C PRO A 21 -20.66 -9.37 -1.50
N ILE A 22 -19.91 -9.30 -0.40
CA ILE A 22 -18.43 -9.37 -0.39
C ILE A 22 -17.91 -10.64 -1.08
N TYR A 23 -18.56 -11.78 -0.90
CA TYR A 23 -18.14 -13.05 -1.51
C TYR A 23 -18.21 -13.06 -3.06
N LYS A 24 -18.96 -12.12 -3.66
CA LYS A 24 -19.05 -11.94 -5.13
C LYS A 24 -18.03 -10.94 -5.67
N LEU A 25 -17.26 -10.29 -4.81
CA LEU A 25 -16.28 -9.29 -5.23
C LEU A 25 -14.97 -9.95 -5.69
N SER A 26 -14.29 -9.29 -6.64
CA SER A 26 -12.91 -9.63 -6.99
C SER A 26 -11.98 -9.47 -5.77
N LYS A 27 -10.82 -10.10 -5.82
CA LYS A 27 -9.80 -9.96 -4.77
C LYS A 27 -9.41 -8.49 -4.53
N GLY A 28 -9.27 -7.69 -5.61
CA GLY A 28 -8.96 -6.27 -5.51
C GLY A 28 -10.05 -5.46 -4.82
N TYR A 29 -11.31 -5.73 -5.10
CA TYR A 29 -12.41 -5.10 -4.39
C TYR A 29 -12.48 -5.53 -2.92
N ARG A 30 -12.22 -6.81 -2.60
CA ARG A 30 -12.13 -7.27 -1.21
C ARG A 30 -11.00 -6.59 -0.43
N GLN A 31 -9.83 -6.40 -1.04
CA GLN A 31 -8.72 -5.64 -0.45
C GLN A 31 -9.15 -4.20 -0.11
N ARG A 32 -9.78 -3.52 -1.04
CA ARG A 32 -10.28 -2.16 -0.84
C ARG A 32 -11.40 -2.08 0.20
N CYS A 33 -12.26 -3.11 0.31
CA CYS A 33 -13.22 -3.21 1.41
C CYS A 33 -12.53 -3.31 2.78
N GLY A 34 -11.48 -4.11 2.89
CA GLY A 34 -10.66 -4.20 4.11
C GLY A 34 -10.03 -2.86 4.48
N MET A 35 -9.49 -2.13 3.51
CA MET A 35 -8.98 -0.77 3.71
C MET A 35 -10.09 0.18 4.19
N ALA A 36 -11.25 0.16 3.56
CA ALA A 36 -12.39 0.99 3.95
C ALA A 36 -12.84 0.71 5.38
N GLN A 37 -12.89 -0.56 5.78
CA GLN A 37 -13.21 -0.97 7.15
C GLN A 37 -12.21 -0.40 8.15
N ALA A 38 -10.91 -0.47 7.85
CA ALA A 38 -9.86 0.07 8.70
C ALA A 38 -9.91 1.60 8.82
N LEU A 39 -10.52 2.29 7.86
CA LEU A 39 -10.62 3.75 7.81
C LEU A 39 -11.85 4.33 8.50
N LEU A 40 -12.85 3.51 8.82
CA LEU A 40 -14.13 3.99 9.37
C LEU A 40 -13.99 4.79 10.66
N HIS A 41 -13.04 4.45 11.51
CA HIS A 41 -12.79 5.12 12.80
C HIS A 41 -11.78 6.27 12.71
N GLU A 42 -11.41 6.71 11.51
CA GLU A 42 -10.48 7.83 11.24
C GLU A 42 -9.09 7.68 11.91
N PRO A 43 -8.38 6.58 11.67
CA PRO A 43 -7.07 6.39 12.28
C PRO A 43 -6.05 7.41 11.73
N ASP A 44 -5.14 7.88 12.59
CA ASP A 44 -3.99 8.68 12.18
C ASP A 44 -2.92 7.83 11.49
N VAL A 45 -2.85 6.56 11.86
CA VAL A 45 -1.92 5.58 11.29
C VAL A 45 -2.69 4.39 10.74
N LEU A 46 -2.47 4.09 9.47
CA LEU A 46 -3.03 2.93 8.77
C LEU A 46 -1.91 1.94 8.50
N ILE A 47 -2.11 0.68 8.88
CA ILE A 47 -1.14 -0.40 8.62
C ILE A 47 -1.73 -1.35 7.59
N LEU A 48 -1.01 -1.53 6.48
CA LEU A 48 -1.39 -2.40 5.37
C LEU A 48 -0.32 -3.47 5.14
N ASP A 49 -0.72 -4.72 5.18
CA ASP A 49 0.18 -5.85 4.92
C ASP A 49 -0.06 -6.40 3.51
N GLU A 50 0.96 -6.29 2.64
CA GLU A 50 0.95 -6.78 1.26
C GLU A 50 -0.33 -6.39 0.48
N PRO A 51 -0.72 -5.11 0.41
CA PRO A 51 -2.05 -4.70 -0.05
C PRO A 51 -2.29 -4.95 -1.54
N THR A 52 -1.25 -5.15 -2.35
CA THR A 52 -1.35 -5.40 -3.80
C THR A 52 -1.06 -6.86 -4.19
N SER A 53 -0.77 -7.72 -3.22
CA SER A 53 -0.41 -9.12 -3.48
C SER A 53 -1.53 -9.88 -4.18
N GLY A 54 -1.18 -10.53 -5.30
CA GLY A 54 -2.09 -11.36 -6.08
C GLY A 54 -3.18 -10.60 -6.85
N LEU A 55 -3.02 -9.30 -7.02
CA LEU A 55 -3.92 -8.47 -7.83
C LEU A 55 -3.43 -8.34 -9.27
N ASP A 56 -4.36 -8.11 -10.21
CA ASP A 56 -4.01 -7.78 -11.58
C ASP A 56 -3.50 -6.32 -11.71
N PRO A 57 -2.87 -5.93 -12.84
CA PRO A 57 -2.31 -4.58 -13.00
C PRO A 57 -3.31 -3.44 -12.81
N ASN A 58 -4.56 -3.60 -13.21
CA ASN A 58 -5.59 -2.56 -13.01
C ASN A 58 -5.98 -2.43 -11.55
N GLN A 59 -6.15 -3.55 -10.86
CA GLN A 59 -6.44 -3.58 -9.43
C GLN A 59 -5.29 -2.99 -8.61
N ILE A 60 -4.05 -3.30 -8.97
CA ILE A 60 -2.84 -2.73 -8.35
C ILE A 60 -2.86 -1.21 -8.47
N ARG A 61 -3.14 -0.68 -9.66
CA ARG A 61 -3.23 0.76 -9.89
C ARG A 61 -4.29 1.42 -9.01
N ASP A 62 -5.46 0.81 -8.90
CA ASP A 62 -6.56 1.33 -8.08
C ASP A 62 -6.19 1.35 -6.59
N VAL A 63 -5.56 0.30 -6.07
CA VAL A 63 -5.08 0.22 -4.69
C VAL A 63 -3.96 1.24 -4.44
N ARG A 64 -3.00 1.40 -5.36
CA ARG A 64 -1.95 2.42 -5.26
C ARG A 64 -2.51 3.84 -5.19
N ASN A 65 -3.50 4.14 -6.02
CA ASN A 65 -4.16 5.45 -6.01
C ASN A 65 -4.85 5.71 -4.68
N ALA A 66 -5.55 4.71 -4.12
CA ALA A 66 -6.17 4.81 -2.80
C ALA A 66 -5.12 5.05 -1.70
N ILE A 67 -4.01 4.32 -1.71
CA ILE A 67 -2.90 4.49 -0.74
C ILE A 67 -2.31 5.89 -0.83
N ARG A 68 -2.04 6.40 -2.03
CA ARG A 68 -1.52 7.76 -2.23
C ARG A 68 -2.46 8.83 -1.69
N GLU A 69 -3.75 8.68 -1.96
CA GLU A 69 -4.77 9.61 -1.48
C GLU A 69 -4.82 9.62 0.06
N LEU A 70 -4.78 8.45 0.67
CA LEU A 70 -4.75 8.29 2.12
C LEU A 70 -3.48 8.89 2.75
N GLY A 71 -2.34 8.73 2.11
CA GLY A 71 -1.04 9.24 2.56
C GLY A 71 -0.94 10.77 2.61
N LYS A 72 -1.83 11.50 1.93
CA LYS A 72 -1.86 12.96 1.97
C LYS A 72 -2.27 13.53 3.33
N SER A 73 -3.06 12.80 4.10
CA SER A 73 -3.65 13.27 5.35
C SER A 73 -3.36 12.39 6.56
N ARG A 74 -2.68 11.25 6.37
CA ARG A 74 -2.35 10.32 7.46
C ARG A 74 -1.06 9.55 7.19
N THR A 75 -0.54 8.91 8.21
CA THR A 75 0.60 8.01 8.08
C THR A 75 0.13 6.63 7.63
N VAL A 76 0.71 6.13 6.54
CA VAL A 76 0.46 4.77 6.05
C VAL A 76 1.75 3.96 6.20
N LEU A 77 1.70 2.91 7.01
CA LEU A 77 2.74 1.91 7.12
C LEU A 77 2.36 0.71 6.25
N LEU A 78 3.17 0.43 5.26
CA LEU A 78 2.89 -0.56 4.22
C LEU A 78 4.01 -1.60 4.19
N SER A 79 3.68 -2.88 4.33
CA SER A 79 4.63 -3.97 4.04
C SER A 79 4.47 -4.44 2.60
N THR A 80 5.58 -4.70 1.93
CA THR A 80 5.60 -5.32 0.60
C THR A 80 6.95 -5.97 0.32
N HIS A 81 6.95 -7.02 -0.50
CA HIS A 81 8.15 -7.60 -1.08
C HIS A 81 8.35 -7.18 -2.55
N ILE A 82 7.48 -6.32 -3.06
CA ILE A 82 7.48 -5.86 -4.46
C ILE A 82 8.14 -4.49 -4.52
N LEU A 83 9.36 -4.41 -5.04
CA LEU A 83 10.13 -3.15 -5.09
C LEU A 83 9.47 -2.06 -5.93
N GLN A 84 8.73 -2.43 -6.98
CA GLN A 84 7.96 -1.49 -7.78
C GLN A 84 6.87 -0.77 -6.97
N GLU A 85 6.32 -1.42 -5.94
CA GLU A 85 5.37 -0.77 -5.02
C GLU A 85 6.06 0.31 -4.19
N VAL A 86 7.27 0.03 -3.73
CA VAL A 86 8.07 1.00 -2.99
C VAL A 86 8.29 2.27 -3.82
N GLU A 87 8.72 2.13 -5.07
CA GLU A 87 8.92 3.26 -5.98
C GLU A 87 7.64 4.04 -6.26
N ALA A 88 6.52 3.33 -6.34
CA ALA A 88 5.24 3.92 -6.71
C ALA A 88 4.60 4.76 -5.60
N VAL A 89 4.74 4.37 -4.32
CA VAL A 89 3.93 4.95 -3.24
C VAL A 89 4.71 5.42 -2.02
N ALA A 90 5.98 5.01 -1.84
CA ALA A 90 6.71 5.28 -0.61
C ALA A 90 7.38 6.65 -0.56
N ASP A 91 7.25 7.35 0.55
CA ASP A 91 8.04 8.54 0.90
C ASP A 91 9.29 8.17 1.70
N ARG A 92 9.24 7.07 2.44
CA ARG A 92 10.33 6.50 3.23
C ARG A 92 10.34 4.99 3.10
N VAL A 93 11.52 4.41 3.07
CA VAL A 93 11.74 2.98 2.90
C VAL A 93 12.57 2.45 4.04
N ILE A 94 12.12 1.34 4.62
CA ILE A 94 12.87 0.57 5.62
C ILE A 94 13.03 -0.85 5.09
N PHE A 95 14.26 -1.28 4.82
CA PHE A 95 14.54 -2.66 4.46
C PHE A 95 14.92 -3.48 5.69
N ILE A 96 14.25 -4.61 5.82
CA ILE A 96 14.51 -5.58 6.88
C ILE A 96 15.03 -6.86 6.25
N HIS A 97 16.16 -7.34 6.73
CA HIS A 97 16.76 -8.61 6.33
C HIS A 97 17.28 -9.36 7.55
N THR A 98 16.90 -10.62 7.69
CA THR A 98 17.30 -11.50 8.83
C THR A 98 17.12 -10.84 10.20
N GLY A 99 15.98 -10.17 10.39
CA GLY A 99 15.62 -9.52 11.66
C GLY A 99 16.35 -8.21 11.95
N LYS A 100 17.06 -7.65 10.97
CA LYS A 100 17.82 -6.40 11.10
C LYS A 100 17.37 -5.38 10.06
N ILE A 101 17.39 -4.10 10.46
CA ILE A 101 17.23 -3.00 9.51
C ILE A 101 18.55 -2.82 8.76
N VAL A 102 18.51 -3.01 7.43
CA VAL A 102 19.68 -2.86 6.56
C VAL A 102 19.66 -1.55 5.76
N PHE A 103 18.53 -0.90 5.68
CA PHE A 103 18.37 0.43 5.09
C PHE A 103 17.19 1.17 5.73
N ASP A 104 17.35 2.47 5.92
CA ASP A 104 16.31 3.40 6.34
C ASP A 104 16.55 4.76 5.69
N GLY A 105 15.66 5.20 4.81
CA GLY A 105 15.81 6.46 4.08
C GLY A 105 14.72 6.65 3.02
N THR A 106 14.92 7.63 2.14
CA THR A 106 14.00 7.89 1.03
C THR A 106 14.27 6.96 -0.16
N PRO A 107 13.29 6.76 -1.06
CA PRO A 107 13.53 6.07 -2.33
C PRO A 107 14.65 6.72 -3.16
N GLY A 108 14.80 8.05 -3.11
CA GLY A 108 15.88 8.77 -3.78
C GLY A 108 17.27 8.44 -3.23
N GLU A 109 17.43 8.42 -1.91
CA GLU A 109 18.67 8.00 -1.23
C GLU A 109 19.02 6.54 -1.55
N MET A 110 18.01 5.69 -1.66
CA MET A 110 18.19 4.29 -2.01
C MET A 110 18.70 4.14 -3.44
N ARG A 111 18.09 4.84 -4.41
CA ARG A 111 18.55 4.84 -5.81
C ARG A 111 19.96 5.39 -5.99
N ALA A 112 20.39 6.32 -5.16
CA ALA A 112 21.75 6.85 -5.18
C ALA A 112 22.82 5.82 -4.81
N ARG A 113 22.44 4.66 -4.23
CA ARG A 113 23.36 3.55 -3.88
C ARG A 113 23.55 2.55 -5.01
N GLY A 114 22.72 2.56 -6.06
CA GLY A 114 22.79 1.62 -7.17
C GLY A 114 21.95 2.08 -8.36
N GLU A 115 22.05 1.40 -9.49
CA GLU A 115 21.34 1.72 -10.71
C GLU A 115 19.83 1.41 -10.62
N SER A 116 19.47 0.41 -9.80
CA SER A 116 18.07 0.02 -9.56
C SER A 116 17.83 -0.37 -8.11
N LEU A 117 16.56 -0.36 -7.69
CA LEU A 117 16.19 -0.84 -6.35
C LEU A 117 16.47 -2.32 -6.15
N ASP A 118 16.34 -3.13 -7.21
CA ASP A 118 16.68 -4.55 -7.17
C ASP A 118 18.15 -4.78 -6.88
N GLU A 119 19.04 -4.01 -7.49
CA GLU A 119 20.48 -4.08 -7.21
C GLU A 119 20.81 -3.67 -5.79
N VAL A 120 20.26 -2.55 -5.33
CA VAL A 120 20.46 -2.09 -3.95
C VAL A 120 19.97 -3.12 -2.95
N PHE A 121 18.78 -3.66 -3.18
CA PHE A 121 18.24 -4.74 -2.34
C PHE A 121 19.14 -5.97 -2.32
N HIS A 122 19.61 -6.39 -3.50
CA HIS A 122 20.53 -7.52 -3.61
C HIS A 122 21.85 -7.26 -2.87
N GLN A 123 22.47 -6.09 -3.03
CA GLN A 123 23.68 -5.71 -2.31
C GLN A 123 23.49 -5.72 -0.79
N LEU A 124 22.37 -5.22 -0.30
CA LEU A 124 22.07 -5.12 1.14
C LEU A 124 21.73 -6.48 1.78
N THR A 125 21.29 -7.44 0.97
CA THR A 125 20.84 -8.75 1.44
C THR A 125 21.81 -9.89 1.11
N SER A 126 22.82 -9.64 0.26
CA SER A 126 23.87 -10.60 -0.13
C SER A 126 25.05 -10.48 0.83
N ALA A 127 24.91 -11.04 2.00
CA ALA A 127 26.02 -11.10 2.96
C ALA A 127 26.39 -12.54 3.30
#